data_3a89e34a9b68c5e70f335e767c46a3a4
#
_entry.id   3a89e34a9b68c5e70f335e767c46a3a4
#
_cell.length_a   1.000
_cell.length_b   1.000
_cell.length_c   1.000
_cell.angle_alpha   90.00
_cell.angle_beta   90.00
_cell.angle_gamma   90.00
#
_symmetry.space_group_name_H-M   'P 1'
#
loop_
_entity.id
_entity.type
_entity.pdbx_description
1 polymer ?
#
loop_
_entity_poly.entity_id
_entity_poly.type
_entity_poly.pdbx_seq_one_letter_code
_entity_poly.pdbx_strand_id
1 'polypeptide(L)'
;MKPKYIALMTIMILLAAAGVFIYERTQLSIHADENGNSVAIIGGADGPTSVFIAGKIGGEDTMAYKQISMEEAKQIFATGTDGSYIILDVRRADEFAEGHIPGAINVANESIGEEAPEELQDKEQLIYVYCRSGNRSKQAAKKLAALGYTNIVEFGGIMDWTGEIEK
;
A
#
# COMPACT_ATOMS: atom_id res chain seq x y z
N MET A 1 -26.91 46.06 22.88
CA MET A 1 -25.80 45.50 22.04
C MET A 1 -25.90 46.11 20.65
N LYS A 2 -24.77 46.53 20.04
CA LYS A 2 -24.79 47.14 18.72
C LYS A 2 -25.10 46.07 17.65
N PRO A 3 -25.90 46.36 16.60
CA PRO A 3 -26.42 45.37 15.66
C PRO A 3 -25.30 44.56 14.93
N LYS A 4 -24.12 45.15 14.79
CA LYS A 4 -22.94 44.44 14.19
C LYS A 4 -22.42 43.26 15.05
N TYR A 5 -22.61 43.23 16.35
CA TYR A 5 -22.21 42.10 17.19
C TYR A 5 -23.22 40.94 17.14
N ILE A 6 -24.51 41.28 16.88
CA ILE A 6 -25.55 40.25 16.66
C ILE A 6 -25.28 39.51 15.34
N ALA A 7 -24.94 40.25 14.28
CA ALA A 7 -24.60 39.63 12.99
C ALA A 7 -23.32 38.76 13.05
N LEU A 8 -22.29 39.19 13.82
CA LEU A 8 -21.08 38.39 14.01
C LEU A 8 -21.34 37.10 14.79
N MET A 9 -22.17 37.18 15.86
CA MET A 9 -22.55 35.98 16.63
C MET A 9 -23.37 34.98 15.81
N THR A 10 -24.29 35.44 14.96
CA THR A 10 -25.07 34.56 14.08
C THR A 10 -24.19 33.86 13.03
N ILE A 11 -23.20 34.56 12.47
CA ILE A 11 -22.24 33.97 11.54
C ILE A 11 -21.35 32.92 12.24
N MET A 12 -20.89 33.20 13.47
CA MET A 12 -20.10 32.24 14.25
C MET A 12 -20.90 30.97 14.59
N ILE A 13 -22.19 31.12 14.96
CA ILE A 13 -23.07 29.98 15.25
C ILE A 13 -23.34 29.15 13.99
N LEU A 14 -23.53 29.79 12.83
CA LEU A 14 -23.74 29.13 11.54
C LEU A 14 -22.48 28.39 11.10
N LEU A 15 -21.30 28.97 11.31
CA LEU A 15 -20.01 28.29 10.99
C LEU A 15 -19.74 27.12 11.94
N ALA A 16 -20.07 27.23 13.21
CA ALA A 16 -19.98 26.14 14.17
C ALA A 16 -20.95 25.00 13.84
N ALA A 17 -22.22 25.34 13.45
CA ALA A 17 -23.19 24.35 13.00
C ALA A 17 -22.78 23.67 11.70
N ALA A 18 -22.19 24.39 10.73
CA ALA A 18 -21.64 23.83 9.51
C ALA A 18 -20.44 22.94 9.80
N GLY A 19 -19.56 23.33 10.72
CA GLY A 19 -18.42 22.51 11.17
C GLY A 19 -18.85 21.20 11.82
N VAL A 20 -19.87 21.24 12.69
CA VAL A 20 -20.46 20.03 13.31
C VAL A 20 -21.13 19.17 12.24
N PHE A 21 -21.82 19.76 11.27
CA PHE A 21 -22.50 19.02 10.20
C PHE A 21 -21.49 18.34 9.23
N ILE A 22 -20.34 18.97 8.99
CA ILE A 22 -19.24 18.37 8.21
C ILE A 22 -18.55 17.28 9.03
N TYR A 23 -18.38 17.47 10.34
CA TYR A 23 -17.77 16.48 11.23
C TYR A 23 -18.63 15.21 11.36
N GLU A 24 -19.95 15.34 11.43
CA GLU A 24 -20.86 14.18 11.50
C GLU A 24 -20.93 13.37 10.18
N ARG A 25 -20.63 13.99 9.02
CA ARG A 25 -20.63 13.28 7.73
C ARG A 25 -19.38 12.43 7.47
N THR A 26 -18.34 12.63 8.24
CA THR A 26 -17.09 11.84 8.13
C THR A 26 -16.93 10.84 9.28
N GLN A 27 -18.01 10.29 9.79
CA GLN A 27 -17.93 9.22 10.78
C GLN A 27 -17.36 7.96 10.10
N LEU A 28 -16.10 7.66 10.43
CA LEU A 28 -15.49 6.39 10.18
C LEU A 28 -16.18 5.35 11.09
N SER A 29 -17.03 4.51 10.54
CA SER A 29 -17.57 3.39 11.31
C SER A 29 -16.67 2.17 11.12
N ILE A 30 -16.01 1.77 12.20
CA ILE A 30 -15.22 0.54 12.26
C ILE A 30 -16.12 -0.55 12.83
N HIS A 31 -16.39 -1.55 12.04
CA HIS A 31 -17.08 -2.76 12.48
C HIS A 31 -16.10 -3.93 12.50
N ALA A 32 -16.12 -4.73 13.56
CA ALA A 32 -15.42 -6.00 13.59
C ALA A 32 -16.36 -7.11 13.10
N ASP A 33 -15.86 -8.01 12.24
CA ASP A 33 -16.58 -9.22 11.86
C ASP A 33 -16.53 -10.29 12.97
N GLU A 34 -17.27 -11.37 12.79
CA GLU A 34 -17.31 -12.50 13.73
C GLU A 34 -15.94 -13.16 13.96
N ASN A 35 -14.97 -12.91 13.07
CA ASN A 35 -13.59 -13.42 13.13
C ASN A 35 -12.61 -12.42 13.75
N GLY A 36 -13.09 -11.24 14.19
CA GLY A 36 -12.30 -10.22 14.80
C GLY A 36 -11.49 -9.38 13.81
N ASN A 37 -11.84 -9.38 12.52
CA ASN A 37 -11.26 -8.49 11.53
C ASN A 37 -12.00 -7.14 11.57
N SER A 38 -11.26 -6.05 11.54
CA SER A 38 -11.86 -4.72 11.50
C SER A 38 -12.04 -4.28 10.05
N VAL A 39 -13.27 -3.93 9.70
CA VAL A 39 -13.63 -3.35 8.41
C VAL A 39 -13.88 -1.87 8.60
N ALA A 40 -13.06 -1.03 8.00
CA ALA A 40 -13.30 0.40 7.94
C ALA A 40 -14.04 0.73 6.63
N ILE A 41 -15.27 1.22 6.72
CA ILE A 41 -16.05 1.65 5.56
C ILE A 41 -15.97 3.17 5.51
N ILE A 42 -15.30 3.70 4.50
CA ILE A 42 -15.30 5.12 4.17
C ILE A 42 -16.27 5.29 3.01
N GLY A 43 -17.47 5.77 3.29
CA GLY A 43 -18.51 5.99 2.29
C GLY A 43 -19.11 7.39 2.38
N GLY A 44 -19.33 8.03 1.24
CA GLY A 44 -20.20 9.18 1.08
C GLY A 44 -21.62 8.73 0.75
N ALA A 45 -22.54 9.69 0.62
CA ALA A 45 -23.97 9.45 0.32
C ALA A 45 -24.22 8.69 -1.01
N ASP A 46 -23.19 8.54 -1.86
CA ASP A 46 -23.28 7.98 -3.19
C ASP A 46 -22.74 6.52 -3.30
N GLY A 47 -22.51 5.85 -2.16
CA GLY A 47 -22.05 4.46 -2.08
C GLY A 47 -20.58 4.31 -1.64
N PRO A 48 -20.16 3.11 -1.24
CA PRO A 48 -18.79 2.85 -0.78
C PRO A 48 -17.81 2.95 -1.94
N THR A 49 -16.89 3.90 -1.86
CA THR A 49 -15.85 4.12 -2.87
C THR A 49 -14.58 3.31 -2.61
N SER A 50 -14.43 2.73 -1.42
CA SER A 50 -13.30 1.86 -1.10
C SER A 50 -13.61 1.00 0.13
N VAL A 51 -13.35 -0.30 0.03
CA VAL A 51 -13.37 -1.22 1.18
C VAL A 51 -11.92 -1.55 1.53
N PHE A 52 -11.45 -1.05 2.66
CA PHE A 52 -10.16 -1.46 3.22
C PHE A 52 -10.42 -2.56 4.25
N ILE A 53 -9.94 -3.75 3.97
CA ILE A 53 -9.88 -4.81 4.98
C ILE A 53 -8.61 -4.54 5.79
N ALA A 54 -8.75 -3.83 6.92
CA ALA A 54 -7.69 -3.75 7.91
C ALA A 54 -7.67 -5.09 8.65
N GLY A 55 -6.51 -5.74 8.69
CA GLY A 55 -6.31 -6.97 9.46
C GLY A 55 -6.57 -6.75 10.96
N LYS A 56 -6.68 -7.85 11.68
CA LYS A 56 -7.03 -7.98 13.10
C LYS A 56 -6.37 -6.93 14.00
N ILE A 57 -7.15 -6.02 14.58
CA ILE A 57 -6.65 -5.11 15.63
C ILE A 57 -6.45 -5.94 16.90
N GLY A 58 -5.22 -6.29 17.23
CA GLY A 58 -4.88 -6.99 18.48
C GLY A 58 -4.14 -8.32 18.37
N GLY A 59 -3.67 -8.68 17.19
CA GLY A 59 -2.73 -9.78 16.99
C GLY A 59 -1.55 -9.29 16.16
N GLU A 60 -0.34 -9.70 16.48
CA GLU A 60 0.98 -9.33 15.93
C GLU A 60 1.17 -9.54 14.40
N ASP A 61 0.15 -9.20 13.59
CA ASP A 61 0.23 -9.18 12.14
C ASP A 61 -0.28 -7.84 11.58
N THR A 62 0.28 -6.72 12.03
CA THR A 62 0.34 -5.55 11.15
C THR A 62 1.16 -5.98 9.95
N MET A 63 0.50 -6.18 8.81
CA MET A 63 1.20 -6.50 7.57
C MET A 63 2.25 -5.42 7.37
N ALA A 64 3.51 -5.78 7.56
CA ALA A 64 4.65 -4.89 7.50
C ALA A 64 4.90 -4.39 6.06
N TYR A 65 4.01 -4.67 5.12
CA TYR A 65 4.03 -4.28 3.73
C TYR A 65 2.60 -4.14 3.19
N LYS A 66 2.44 -3.39 2.10
CA LYS A 66 1.17 -3.27 1.36
C LYS A 66 1.05 -4.35 0.29
N GLN A 67 -0.19 -4.68 -0.08
CA GLN A 67 -0.46 -5.53 -1.24
C GLN A 67 -1.31 -4.76 -2.26
N ILE A 68 -0.99 -4.95 -3.53
CA ILE A 68 -1.79 -4.46 -4.66
C ILE A 68 -2.00 -5.59 -5.67
N SER A 69 -2.93 -5.41 -6.57
CA SER A 69 -3.15 -6.33 -7.68
C SER A 69 -2.06 -6.17 -8.76
N MET A 70 -1.88 -7.21 -9.57
CA MET A 70 -1.00 -7.18 -10.73
C MET A 70 -1.40 -6.10 -11.74
N GLU A 71 -2.70 -5.88 -11.92
CA GLU A 71 -3.22 -4.86 -12.83
C GLU A 71 -2.94 -3.44 -12.34
N GLU A 72 -3.04 -3.18 -11.02
CA GLU A 72 -2.63 -1.90 -10.43
C GLU A 72 -1.13 -1.65 -10.61
N ALA A 73 -0.29 -2.68 -10.37
CA ALA A 73 1.14 -2.59 -10.60
C ALA A 73 1.46 -2.27 -12.07
N LYS A 74 0.79 -2.93 -13.02
CA LYS A 74 0.94 -2.67 -14.45
C LYS A 74 0.60 -1.23 -14.83
N GLN A 75 -0.46 -0.66 -14.27
CA GLN A 75 -0.82 0.74 -14.50
C GLN A 75 0.23 1.71 -13.96
N ILE A 76 0.79 1.42 -12.79
CA ILE A 76 1.86 2.23 -12.19
C ILE A 76 3.11 2.18 -13.09
N PHE A 77 3.51 0.99 -13.54
CA PHE A 77 4.74 0.82 -14.34
C PHE A 77 4.60 1.32 -15.78
N ALA A 78 3.39 1.43 -16.31
CA ALA A 78 3.14 1.98 -17.64
C ALA A 78 3.60 3.43 -17.81
N THR A 79 3.75 4.19 -16.72
CA THR A 79 4.26 5.57 -16.73
C THR A 79 5.80 5.65 -16.73
N GLY A 80 6.48 4.51 -16.68
CA GLY A 80 7.93 4.41 -16.60
C GLY A 80 8.47 4.61 -15.18
N THR A 81 9.72 4.21 -14.97
CA THR A 81 10.43 4.44 -13.72
C THR A 81 11.21 5.75 -13.83
N ASP A 82 10.84 6.74 -13.06
CA ASP A 82 11.60 8.00 -12.91
C ASP A 82 12.65 7.92 -11.77
N GLY A 83 12.90 6.71 -11.25
CA GLY A 83 13.75 6.48 -10.08
C GLY A 83 13.05 6.63 -8.74
N SER A 84 11.74 6.92 -8.73
CA SER A 84 10.97 7.07 -7.50
C SER A 84 10.69 5.73 -6.80
N TYR A 85 10.84 4.61 -7.48
CA TYR A 85 10.64 3.27 -6.94
C TYR A 85 11.58 2.23 -7.57
N ILE A 86 11.70 1.10 -6.90
CA ILE A 86 12.42 -0.10 -7.37
C ILE A 86 11.39 -1.20 -7.65
N ILE A 87 11.55 -1.91 -8.77
CA ILE A 87 10.86 -3.18 -9.04
C ILE A 87 11.82 -4.30 -8.68
N LEU A 88 11.45 -5.13 -7.69
CA LEU A 88 12.31 -6.17 -7.15
C LEU A 88 11.78 -7.55 -7.51
N ASP A 89 12.53 -8.27 -8.33
CA ASP A 89 12.31 -9.69 -8.61
C ASP A 89 13.04 -10.55 -7.57
N VAL A 90 12.28 -11.28 -6.78
CA VAL A 90 12.86 -12.16 -5.74
C VAL A 90 12.91 -13.63 -6.17
N ARG A 91 12.86 -13.89 -7.47
CA ARG A 91 13.15 -15.20 -8.04
C ARG A 91 14.64 -15.47 -8.06
N ARG A 92 15.02 -16.69 -8.41
CA ARG A 92 16.43 -17.03 -8.61
C ARG A 92 16.97 -16.29 -9.82
N ALA A 93 18.29 -16.12 -9.89
CA ALA A 93 18.97 -15.42 -10.98
C ALA A 93 18.76 -16.08 -12.36
N ASP A 94 18.66 -17.42 -12.42
CA ASP A 94 18.35 -18.15 -13.64
C ASP A 94 16.93 -17.86 -14.15
N GLU A 95 15.94 -17.82 -13.26
CA GLU A 95 14.56 -17.44 -13.60
C GLU A 95 14.46 -15.97 -14.07
N PHE A 96 15.22 -15.07 -13.47
CA PHE A 96 15.31 -13.67 -13.86
C PHE A 96 15.90 -13.50 -15.26
N ALA A 97 16.99 -14.22 -15.57
CA ALA A 97 17.64 -14.18 -16.87
C ALA A 97 16.78 -14.74 -18.01
N GLU A 98 15.84 -15.65 -17.72
CA GLU A 98 14.88 -16.15 -18.70
C GLU A 98 13.87 -15.10 -19.15
N GLY A 99 13.59 -14.11 -18.29
CA GLY A 99 12.72 -12.97 -18.56
C GLY A 99 12.15 -12.38 -17.28
N HIS A 100 12.07 -11.06 -17.22
CA HIS A 100 11.63 -10.30 -16.06
C HIS A 100 10.83 -9.05 -16.46
N ILE A 101 10.18 -8.40 -15.50
CA ILE A 101 9.46 -7.14 -15.74
C ILE A 101 10.49 -6.05 -16.06
N PRO A 102 10.30 -5.25 -17.12
CA PRO A 102 11.27 -4.24 -17.53
C PRO A 102 11.68 -3.30 -16.39
N GLY A 103 12.98 -3.08 -16.28
CA GLY A 103 13.56 -2.24 -15.24
C GLY A 103 13.61 -2.87 -13.84
N ALA A 104 13.26 -4.15 -13.70
CA ALA A 104 13.40 -4.85 -12.42
C ALA A 104 14.86 -5.18 -12.12
N ILE A 105 15.22 -5.14 -10.84
CA ILE A 105 16.47 -5.70 -10.32
C ILE A 105 16.20 -7.05 -9.65
N ASN A 106 17.22 -7.90 -9.55
CA ASN A 106 17.07 -9.23 -8.96
C ASN A 106 17.83 -9.35 -7.64
N VAL A 107 17.08 -9.68 -6.59
CA VAL A 107 17.65 -10.17 -5.32
C VAL A 107 16.86 -11.40 -4.90
N ALA A 108 17.43 -12.57 -5.01
CA ALA A 108 16.75 -13.82 -4.72
C ALA A 108 16.24 -13.85 -3.26
N ASN A 109 15.00 -14.34 -3.03
CA ASN A 109 14.42 -14.43 -1.68
C ASN A 109 15.33 -15.16 -0.69
N GLU A 110 16.11 -16.13 -1.17
CA GLU A 110 17.04 -16.93 -0.36
C GLU A 110 18.25 -16.11 0.09
N SER A 111 18.65 -15.09 -0.66
CA SER A 111 19.77 -14.20 -0.29
C SER A 111 19.37 -13.04 0.62
N ILE A 112 18.07 -12.76 0.78
CA ILE A 112 17.59 -11.81 1.79
C ILE A 112 17.68 -12.46 3.16
N GLY A 113 18.71 -12.11 3.92
CA GLY A 113 19.05 -12.69 5.23
C GLY A 113 18.88 -11.69 6.38
N GLU A 114 19.89 -11.62 7.26
CA GLU A 114 19.91 -10.72 8.43
C GLU A 114 20.45 -9.32 8.07
N GLU A 115 21.13 -9.19 6.95
CA GLU A 115 21.69 -7.93 6.46
C GLU A 115 20.91 -7.41 5.25
N ALA A 116 20.89 -6.08 5.09
CA ALA A 116 20.27 -5.44 3.95
C ALA A 116 21.02 -5.81 2.65
N PRO A 117 20.31 -6.15 1.56
CA PRO A 117 20.94 -6.37 0.26
C PRO A 117 21.71 -5.14 -0.22
N GLU A 118 22.86 -5.36 -0.86
CA GLU A 118 23.69 -4.27 -1.38
C GLU A 118 22.97 -3.43 -2.46
N GLU A 119 22.02 -4.02 -3.15
CA GLU A 119 21.20 -3.37 -4.17
C GLU A 119 20.12 -2.44 -3.60
N LEU A 120 19.82 -2.55 -2.31
CA LEU A 120 18.73 -1.83 -1.63
C LEU A 120 19.27 -0.95 -0.49
N GLN A 121 20.02 0.10 -0.84
CA GLN A 121 20.72 0.95 0.14
C GLN A 121 19.78 1.87 0.93
N ASP A 122 18.68 2.31 0.32
CA ASP A 122 17.72 3.22 0.96
C ASP A 122 16.52 2.45 1.51
N LYS A 123 16.36 2.46 2.82
CA LYS A 123 15.26 1.77 3.51
C LYS A 123 13.92 2.52 3.40
N GLU A 124 13.92 3.76 3.00
CA GLU A 124 12.72 4.56 2.75
C GLU A 124 12.28 4.50 1.27
N GLN A 125 13.11 3.93 0.39
CA GLN A 125 12.79 3.73 -1.02
C GLN A 125 11.54 2.88 -1.18
N LEU A 126 10.65 3.29 -2.09
CA LEU A 126 9.48 2.50 -2.46
C LEU A 126 9.91 1.28 -3.27
N ILE A 127 9.57 0.08 -2.79
CA ILE A 127 9.98 -1.19 -3.38
C ILE A 127 8.73 -2.00 -3.74
N TYR A 128 8.55 -2.27 -5.04
CA TYR A 128 7.55 -3.19 -5.56
C TYR A 128 8.16 -4.58 -5.69
N VAL A 129 7.63 -5.56 -4.96
CA VAL A 129 8.20 -6.91 -4.86
C VAL A 129 7.32 -7.92 -5.57
N TYR A 130 7.90 -8.74 -6.43
CA TYR A 130 7.22 -9.86 -7.06
C TYR A 130 8.10 -11.12 -7.11
N CYS A 131 7.47 -12.26 -7.39
CA CYS A 131 8.18 -13.49 -7.69
C CYS A 131 7.51 -14.26 -8.83
N ARG A 132 7.54 -15.59 -8.81
CA ARG A 132 6.85 -16.41 -9.80
C ARG A 132 5.33 -16.43 -9.61
N SER A 133 4.85 -16.68 -8.39
CA SER A 133 3.43 -16.93 -8.05
C SER A 133 2.95 -16.23 -6.77
N GLY A 134 3.72 -15.29 -6.21
CA GLY A 134 3.34 -14.54 -5.00
C GLY A 134 3.86 -15.10 -3.67
N ASN A 135 4.30 -16.37 -3.59
CA ASN A 135 4.71 -16.96 -2.30
C ASN A 135 6.07 -16.43 -1.80
N ARG A 136 7.09 -16.42 -2.67
CA ARG A 136 8.42 -15.90 -2.33
C ARG A 136 8.40 -14.38 -2.11
N SER A 137 7.60 -13.64 -2.87
CA SER A 137 7.46 -12.18 -2.72
C SER A 137 6.88 -11.79 -1.35
N LYS A 138 5.89 -12.51 -0.85
CA LYS A 138 5.36 -12.32 0.51
C LYS A 138 6.39 -12.62 1.61
N GLN A 139 7.21 -13.65 1.43
CA GLN A 139 8.30 -13.95 2.36
C GLN A 139 9.39 -12.87 2.31
N ALA A 140 9.80 -12.47 1.11
CA ALA A 140 10.78 -11.40 0.90
C ALA A 140 10.31 -10.07 1.49
N ALA A 141 9.05 -9.69 1.28
CA ALA A 141 8.47 -8.48 1.83
C ALA A 141 8.51 -8.47 3.37
N LYS A 142 8.21 -9.60 4.02
CA LYS A 142 8.34 -9.74 5.48
C LYS A 142 9.79 -9.61 5.96
N LYS A 143 10.73 -10.22 5.25
CA LYS A 143 12.16 -10.12 5.58
C LYS A 143 12.68 -8.68 5.44
N LEU A 144 12.34 -8.01 4.34
CA LEU A 144 12.70 -6.61 4.11
C LEU A 144 12.12 -5.70 5.21
N ALA A 145 10.86 -5.89 5.58
CA ALA A 145 10.26 -5.15 6.68
C ALA A 145 10.98 -5.39 8.02
N ALA A 146 11.37 -6.62 8.32
CA ALA A 146 12.18 -6.95 9.49
C ALA A 146 13.56 -6.29 9.48
N LEU A 147 14.12 -6.05 8.29
CA LEU A 147 15.38 -5.30 8.09
C LEU A 147 15.18 -3.77 8.18
N GLY A 148 13.94 -3.28 8.36
CA GLY A 148 13.61 -1.88 8.57
C GLY A 148 13.27 -1.11 7.29
N TYR A 149 12.97 -1.78 6.18
CA TYR A 149 12.39 -1.12 5.01
C TYR A 149 10.94 -0.73 5.28
N THR A 150 10.56 0.51 4.98
CA THR A 150 9.27 1.09 5.38
C THR A 150 8.23 1.15 4.26
N ASN A 151 8.66 1.11 3.01
CA ASN A 151 7.79 1.32 1.85
C ASN A 151 7.81 0.11 0.90
N ILE A 152 7.22 -0.99 1.35
CA ILE A 152 7.20 -2.25 0.59
C ILE A 152 5.79 -2.50 0.06
N VAL A 153 5.68 -2.83 -1.23
CA VAL A 153 4.44 -3.19 -1.93
C VAL A 153 4.61 -4.52 -2.63
N GLU A 154 3.91 -5.54 -2.18
CA GLU A 154 3.89 -6.86 -2.82
C GLU A 154 2.76 -6.90 -3.85
N PHE A 155 3.04 -7.40 -5.07
CA PHE A 155 2.04 -7.41 -6.15
C PHE A 155 1.87 -8.75 -6.87
N GLY A 156 2.33 -9.84 -6.29
CA GLY A 156 2.04 -11.20 -6.78
C GLY A 156 3.14 -11.87 -7.56
N GLY A 157 2.80 -12.47 -8.70
CA GLY A 157 3.70 -13.31 -9.47
C GLY A 157 3.70 -13.01 -10.96
N ILE A 158 4.89 -13.12 -11.58
CA ILE A 158 5.09 -12.88 -13.02
C ILE A 158 4.23 -13.80 -13.92
N MET A 159 3.73 -14.91 -13.38
CA MET A 159 2.82 -15.80 -14.11
C MET A 159 1.50 -15.12 -14.50
N ASP A 160 1.07 -14.13 -13.75
CA ASP A 160 -0.14 -13.36 -14.00
C ASP A 160 0.16 -12.02 -14.69
N TRP A 161 1.44 -11.74 -14.99
CA TRP A 161 1.87 -10.53 -15.66
C TRP A 161 1.52 -10.56 -17.16
N THR A 162 0.82 -9.54 -17.62
CA THR A 162 0.38 -9.39 -19.02
C THR A 162 1.09 -8.26 -19.75
N GLY A 163 2.07 -7.62 -19.12
CA GLY A 163 2.91 -6.57 -19.71
C GLY A 163 4.10 -7.10 -20.48
N GLU A 164 4.99 -6.20 -20.84
CA GLU A 164 6.26 -6.54 -21.51
C GLU A 164 7.19 -7.33 -20.59
N ILE A 165 8.07 -8.11 -21.19
CA ILE A 165 9.12 -8.90 -20.53
C ILE A 165 10.46 -8.54 -21.18
N GLU A 166 11.44 -8.24 -20.37
CA GLU A 166 12.84 -8.01 -20.72
C GLU A 166 13.67 -9.26 -20.43
N LYS A 167 14.81 -9.46 -21.18
CA LYS A 167 15.76 -10.55 -21.01
C LYS A 167 17.19 -10.03 -20.88
#